data_712d9a47b21b85fb8b38cce77bf77154
#
_entry.id   712d9a47b21b85fb8b38cce77bf77154
#
_cell.length_a   1.000
_cell.length_b   1.000
_cell.length_c   1.000
_cell.angle_alpha   90.00
_cell.angle_beta   90.00
_cell.angle_gamma   90.00
#
_symmetry.space_group_name_H-M   'P 1'
#
loop_
_entity.id
_entity.type
_entity.pdbx_description
1 polymer ?
#
loop_
_entity_poly.entity_id
_entity_poly.type
_entity_poly.pdbx_seq_one_letter_code
_entity_poly.pdbx_strand_id
1 'polypeptide(L)'
;MTYMEHLKENIATYSALEPLDAEEDAFLQRMALEILQNDTVPCTDCKYCMPCPYGVNIPGIFAHYNRCINEGTVVRDGADPDFASSRSAFLFGYDRAVPRLRQADRCVGCGACLSHCPQGIAIPGRLHAIAAYAESLRASKI
;
A
#
# COMPACT_ATOMS: atom_id res chain seq x y z
N MET A 1 3.13 -15.17 20.06
CA MET A 1 2.30 -15.11 21.29
C MET A 1 3.17 -14.55 22.39
N THR A 2 2.79 -13.41 22.95
CA THR A 2 3.60 -12.69 23.96
C THR A 2 2.98 -12.79 25.35
N TYR A 3 1.67 -13.05 25.41
CA TYR A 3 0.92 -13.12 26.68
C TYR A 3 0.25 -14.49 26.84
N MET A 4 0.06 -14.94 28.07
CA MET A 4 -0.55 -16.22 28.42
C MET A 4 -2.03 -16.29 27.99
N GLU A 5 -2.70 -15.15 27.98
CA GLU A 5 -4.09 -15.01 27.50
C GLU A 5 -4.20 -15.43 26.04
N HIS A 6 -3.30 -14.97 25.17
CA HIS A 6 -3.27 -15.35 23.74
C HIS A 6 -3.07 -16.86 23.55
N LEU A 7 -2.25 -17.49 24.42
CA LEU A 7 -2.06 -18.94 24.37
C LEU A 7 -3.35 -19.68 24.75
N LYS A 8 -4.03 -19.25 25.82
CA LYS A 8 -5.29 -19.86 26.26
C LYS A 8 -6.40 -19.73 25.21
N GLU A 9 -6.54 -18.55 24.62
CA GLU A 9 -7.51 -18.28 23.55
C GLU A 9 -7.23 -19.14 22.33
N ASN A 10 -5.98 -19.24 21.90
CA ASN A 10 -5.61 -20.07 20.76
C ASN A 10 -5.88 -21.57 21.04
N ILE A 11 -5.52 -22.06 22.25
CA ILE A 11 -5.83 -23.45 22.64
C ILE A 11 -7.34 -23.67 22.61
N ALA A 12 -8.15 -22.77 23.15
CA ALA A 12 -9.60 -22.89 23.14
C ALA A 12 -10.15 -22.94 21.72
N THR A 13 -9.70 -22.06 20.84
CA THR A 13 -10.10 -22.00 19.42
C THR A 13 -9.77 -23.30 18.69
N TYR A 14 -8.54 -23.80 18.82
CA TYR A 14 -8.11 -25.01 18.10
C TYR A 14 -8.60 -26.32 18.73
N SER A 15 -9.01 -26.31 20.00
CA SER A 15 -9.58 -27.50 20.65
C SER A 15 -11.03 -27.77 20.25
N ALA A 16 -11.74 -26.76 19.75
CA ALA A 16 -13.13 -26.86 19.28
C ALA A 16 -13.26 -26.33 17.84
N LEU A 17 -12.30 -26.69 16.99
CA LEU A 17 -12.28 -26.22 15.59
C LEU A 17 -13.45 -26.84 14.82
N GLU A 18 -14.38 -26.01 14.40
CA GLU A 18 -15.42 -26.38 13.43
C GLU A 18 -14.94 -25.95 12.04
N PRO A 19 -14.89 -26.84 11.04
CA PRO A 19 -14.58 -26.47 9.67
C PRO A 19 -15.62 -25.48 9.14
N LEU A 20 -15.17 -24.54 8.30
CA LEU A 20 -16.07 -23.66 7.57
C LEU A 20 -17.04 -24.48 6.71
N ASP A 21 -18.29 -24.06 6.67
CA ASP A 21 -19.22 -24.61 5.71
C ASP A 21 -18.98 -23.99 4.30
N ALA A 22 -19.68 -24.52 3.28
CA ALA A 22 -19.48 -24.07 1.90
C ALA A 22 -19.93 -22.61 1.66
N GLU A 23 -20.88 -22.09 2.43
CA GLU A 23 -21.37 -20.72 2.31
C GLU A 23 -20.39 -19.75 2.94
N GLU A 24 -19.85 -20.09 4.11
CA GLU A 24 -18.81 -19.32 4.80
C GLU A 24 -17.51 -19.25 3.98
N ASP A 25 -17.07 -20.38 3.41
CA ASP A 25 -15.89 -20.42 2.53
C ASP A 25 -16.11 -19.56 1.29
N ALA A 26 -17.26 -19.66 0.62
CA ALA A 26 -17.61 -18.85 -0.53
C ALA A 26 -17.68 -17.34 -0.17
N PHE A 27 -18.17 -17.01 1.02
CA PHE A 27 -18.18 -15.61 1.51
C PHE A 27 -16.76 -15.07 1.68
N LEU A 28 -15.87 -15.82 2.34
CA LEU A 28 -14.48 -15.41 2.54
C LEU A 28 -13.73 -15.25 1.22
N GLN A 29 -13.97 -16.16 0.25
CA GLN A 29 -13.38 -16.04 -1.09
C GLN A 29 -13.85 -14.77 -1.82
N ARG A 30 -15.14 -14.44 -1.76
CA ARG A 30 -15.65 -13.17 -2.33
C ARG A 30 -15.01 -11.97 -1.70
N MET A 31 -14.92 -11.93 -0.36
CA MET A 31 -14.25 -10.83 0.36
C MET A 31 -12.78 -10.68 -0.01
N ALA A 32 -12.07 -11.81 -0.14
CA ALA A 32 -10.67 -11.79 -0.57
C ALA A 32 -10.52 -11.21 -2.00
N LEU A 33 -11.41 -11.58 -2.92
CA LEU A 33 -11.40 -11.02 -4.28
C LEU A 33 -11.69 -9.52 -4.31
N GLU A 34 -12.63 -9.03 -3.51
CA GLU A 34 -12.91 -7.59 -3.39
C GLU A 34 -11.70 -6.82 -2.84
N ILE A 35 -11.02 -7.35 -1.83
CA ILE A 35 -9.79 -6.76 -1.29
C ILE A 35 -8.70 -6.69 -2.35
N LEU A 36 -8.55 -7.75 -3.17
CA LEU A 36 -7.54 -7.80 -4.25
C LEU A 36 -7.85 -6.85 -5.42
N GLN A 37 -9.11 -6.46 -5.61
CA GLN A 37 -9.51 -5.47 -6.63
C GLN A 37 -9.18 -4.03 -6.22
N ASN A 38 -8.89 -3.80 -4.96
CA ASN A 38 -8.48 -2.47 -4.49
C ASN A 38 -7.11 -2.10 -5.06
N ASP A 39 -6.98 -0.88 -5.59
CA ASP A 39 -5.76 -0.32 -6.19
C ASP A 39 -4.59 -0.12 -5.18
N THR A 40 -4.77 -0.54 -3.94
CA THR A 40 -3.73 -0.46 -2.92
C THR A 40 -2.54 -1.38 -3.23
N VAL A 41 -1.36 -0.98 -2.78
CA VAL A 41 -0.17 -1.82 -2.81
C VAL A 41 -0.19 -2.74 -1.59
N PRO A 42 -0.11 -4.09 -1.73
CA PRO A 42 -0.21 -5.02 -0.61
C PRO A 42 1.06 -5.02 0.26
N CYS A 43 1.50 -3.84 0.70
CA CYS A 43 2.69 -3.65 1.52
C CYS A 43 2.35 -3.76 3.01
N THR A 44 3.04 -4.65 3.73
CA THR A 44 2.87 -4.90 5.17
C THR A 44 3.85 -4.11 6.04
N ASP A 45 4.61 -3.16 5.48
CA ASP A 45 5.65 -2.37 6.17
C ASP A 45 6.72 -3.21 6.89
N CYS A 46 7.01 -4.42 6.41
CA CYS A 46 8.00 -5.31 7.02
C CYS A 46 9.46 -4.81 6.87
N LYS A 47 9.71 -3.86 5.97
CA LYS A 47 10.99 -3.18 5.72
C LYS A 47 12.13 -4.08 5.19
N TYR A 48 11.85 -5.31 4.75
CA TYR A 48 12.89 -6.19 4.21
C TYR A 48 13.52 -5.66 2.90
N CYS A 49 12.79 -4.81 2.18
CA CYS A 49 13.30 -4.08 1.00
C CYS A 49 14.22 -2.89 1.35
N MET A 50 14.47 -2.64 2.63
CA MET A 50 15.29 -1.53 3.11
C MET A 50 16.63 -2.03 3.67
N PRO A 51 17.71 -1.22 3.57
CA PRO A 51 17.78 0.10 2.95
C PRO A 51 17.79 0.02 1.41
N CYS A 52 17.10 0.95 0.74
CA CYS A 52 17.23 1.08 -0.71
C CYS A 52 18.60 1.71 -1.05
N PRO A 53 19.39 1.15 -2.00
CA PRO A 53 20.70 1.70 -2.38
C PRO A 53 20.63 3.16 -2.89
N TYR A 54 19.48 3.56 -3.43
CA TYR A 54 19.22 4.91 -3.94
C TYR A 54 18.47 5.80 -2.95
N GLY A 55 18.35 5.37 -1.71
CA GLY A 55 17.75 6.15 -0.63
C GLY A 55 16.22 6.27 -0.65
N VAL A 56 15.53 5.56 -1.54
CA VAL A 56 14.05 5.62 -1.65
C VAL A 56 13.40 5.05 -0.39
N ASN A 57 12.43 5.79 0.17
CA ASN A 57 11.64 5.30 1.31
C ASN A 57 10.44 4.48 0.83
N ILE A 58 10.72 3.25 0.35
CA ILE A 58 9.73 2.36 -0.26
C ILE A 58 8.49 2.18 0.63
N PRO A 59 8.60 1.76 1.91
CA PRO A 59 7.42 1.55 2.76
C PRO A 59 6.64 2.83 3.01
N GLY A 60 7.30 3.95 3.24
CA GLY A 60 6.65 5.24 3.48
C GLY A 60 5.85 5.74 2.27
N ILE A 61 6.34 5.48 1.06
CA ILE A 61 5.64 5.82 -0.19
C ILE A 61 4.36 4.98 -0.31
N PHE A 62 4.45 3.67 -0.11
CA PHE A 62 3.30 2.78 -0.20
C PHE A 62 2.26 3.04 0.88
N ALA A 63 2.69 3.32 2.11
CA ALA A 63 1.80 3.68 3.21
C ALA A 63 1.02 4.97 2.91
N HIS A 64 1.68 5.99 2.38
CA HIS A 64 1.02 7.23 1.96
C HIS A 64 0.01 6.98 0.83
N TYR A 65 0.45 6.29 -0.23
CA TYR A 65 -0.41 5.99 -1.39
C TYR A 65 -1.65 5.19 -0.98
N ASN A 66 -1.48 4.11 -0.21
CA ASN A 66 -2.58 3.28 0.27
C ASN A 66 -3.56 4.06 1.13
N ARG A 67 -3.06 4.95 1.99
CA ARG A 67 -3.92 5.85 2.77
C ARG A 67 -4.76 6.72 1.85
N CYS A 68 -4.17 7.34 0.83
CA CYS A 68 -4.88 8.18 -0.11
C CYS A 68 -5.92 7.40 -0.94
N ILE A 69 -5.65 6.14 -1.31
CA ILE A 69 -6.64 5.27 -1.94
C ILE A 69 -7.83 5.03 -0.99
N ASN A 70 -7.55 4.65 0.25
CA ASN A 70 -8.59 4.36 1.25
C ASN A 70 -9.42 5.58 1.63
N GLU A 71 -8.84 6.77 1.59
CA GLU A 71 -9.50 8.06 1.83
C GLU A 71 -10.20 8.63 0.57
N GLY A 72 -10.12 7.94 -0.58
CA GLY A 72 -10.70 8.40 -1.84
C GLY A 72 -10.03 9.65 -2.43
N THR A 73 -8.81 10.00 -1.98
CA THR A 73 -8.09 11.20 -2.44
C THR A 73 -7.17 10.95 -3.64
N VAL A 74 -7.20 9.76 -4.25
CA VAL A 74 -6.52 9.47 -5.51
C VAL A 74 -7.49 9.67 -6.67
N VAL A 75 -7.58 10.90 -7.14
CA VAL A 75 -8.44 11.29 -8.28
C VAL A 75 -7.58 11.44 -9.53
N ARG A 76 -8.00 10.80 -10.62
CA ARG A 76 -7.26 10.78 -11.91
C ARG A 76 -7.91 11.66 -13.00
N ASP A 77 -9.19 11.98 -12.82
CA ASP A 77 -9.91 12.84 -13.76
C ASP A 77 -9.80 14.29 -13.30
N GLY A 78 -9.19 15.13 -14.13
CA GLY A 78 -9.09 16.58 -13.86
C GLY A 78 -10.42 17.33 -13.90
N ALA A 79 -11.47 16.70 -14.43
CA ALA A 79 -12.83 17.25 -14.43
C ALA A 79 -13.62 16.92 -13.14
N ASP A 80 -13.06 16.07 -12.27
CA ASP A 80 -13.68 15.72 -11.00
C ASP A 80 -13.80 16.97 -10.10
N PRO A 81 -14.98 17.27 -9.52
CA PRO A 81 -15.15 18.40 -8.62
C PRO A 81 -14.16 18.44 -7.45
N ASP A 82 -13.75 17.27 -6.97
CA ASP A 82 -12.84 17.13 -5.86
C ASP A 82 -11.35 17.07 -6.28
N PHE A 83 -11.05 17.22 -7.59
CA PHE A 83 -9.69 17.11 -8.09
C PHE A 83 -8.72 18.07 -7.40
N ALA A 84 -9.08 19.36 -7.27
CA ALA A 84 -8.18 20.36 -6.69
C ALA A 84 -7.88 20.09 -5.21
N SER A 85 -8.89 19.68 -4.43
CA SER A 85 -8.74 19.32 -3.01
C SER A 85 -7.92 18.04 -2.84
N SER A 86 -8.25 17.01 -3.60
CA SER A 86 -7.56 15.71 -3.58
C SER A 86 -6.10 15.82 -4.03
N ARG A 87 -5.83 16.60 -5.09
CA ARG A 87 -4.47 16.94 -5.55
C ARG A 87 -3.66 17.58 -4.43
N SER A 88 -4.22 18.59 -3.77
CA SER A 88 -3.54 19.30 -2.69
C SER A 88 -3.30 18.39 -1.49
N ALA A 89 -4.29 17.59 -1.08
CA ALA A 89 -4.18 16.63 0.02
C ALA A 89 -3.11 15.58 -0.27
N PHE A 90 -3.11 15.00 -1.49
CA PHE A 90 -2.11 14.02 -1.88
C PHE A 90 -0.69 14.60 -1.86
N LEU A 91 -0.45 15.72 -2.54
CA LEU A 91 0.91 16.28 -2.68
C LEU A 91 1.46 16.78 -1.34
N PHE A 92 0.64 17.48 -0.55
CA PHE A 92 1.06 17.95 0.77
C PHE A 92 1.34 16.79 1.72
N GLY A 93 0.45 15.79 1.74
CA GLY A 93 0.64 14.57 2.52
C GLY A 93 1.88 13.78 2.08
N TYR A 94 2.16 13.72 0.78
CA TYR A 94 3.32 13.04 0.23
C TYR A 94 4.64 13.69 0.67
N ASP A 95 4.74 15.01 0.53
CA ASP A 95 5.95 15.76 0.91
C ASP A 95 6.19 15.71 2.43
N ARG A 96 5.11 15.65 3.22
CA ARG A 96 5.19 15.49 4.68
C ARG A 96 5.59 14.07 5.11
N ALA A 97 5.05 13.04 4.46
CA ALA A 97 5.30 11.64 4.80
C ALA A 97 6.66 11.15 4.31
N VAL A 98 7.10 11.64 3.15
CA VAL A 98 8.32 11.19 2.47
C VAL A 98 9.15 12.39 2.02
N PRO A 99 10.32 12.62 2.62
CA PRO A 99 11.22 13.71 2.20
C PRO A 99 11.51 13.66 0.70
N ARG A 100 11.56 14.81 0.04
CA ARG A 100 11.68 14.95 -1.43
C ARG A 100 12.79 14.11 -2.06
N LEU A 101 13.94 14.00 -1.39
CA LEU A 101 15.09 13.21 -1.87
C LEU A 101 14.90 11.68 -1.69
N ARG A 102 13.79 11.25 -1.10
CA ARG A 102 13.48 9.84 -0.83
C ARG A 102 12.17 9.38 -1.48
N GLN A 103 11.62 10.20 -2.37
CA GLN A 103 10.36 9.92 -3.07
C GLN A 103 10.55 8.94 -4.23
N ALA A 104 9.43 8.51 -4.81
CA ALA A 104 9.36 7.44 -5.80
C ALA A 104 10.11 7.76 -7.11
N ASP A 105 10.21 9.03 -7.48
CA ASP A 105 10.95 9.51 -8.66
C ASP A 105 12.47 9.23 -8.59
N ARG A 106 13.00 8.89 -7.41
CA ARG A 106 14.39 8.47 -7.23
C ARG A 106 14.64 6.99 -7.52
N CYS A 107 13.59 6.23 -7.82
CA CYS A 107 13.72 4.82 -8.17
C CYS A 107 14.31 4.67 -9.57
N VAL A 108 15.48 4.03 -9.66
CA VAL A 108 16.16 3.75 -10.96
C VAL A 108 15.79 2.36 -11.54
N GLY A 109 14.86 1.63 -10.90
CA GLY A 109 14.43 0.34 -11.38
C GLY A 109 15.46 -0.81 -11.21
N CYS A 110 16.45 -0.68 -10.32
CA CYS A 110 17.54 -1.65 -10.18
C CYS A 110 17.11 -3.07 -9.72
N GLY A 111 15.89 -3.22 -9.18
CA GLY A 111 15.34 -4.52 -8.77
C GLY A 111 15.87 -5.10 -7.47
N ALA A 112 16.84 -4.48 -6.79
CA ALA A 112 17.43 -5.02 -5.56
C ALA A 112 16.42 -5.31 -4.44
N CYS A 113 15.29 -4.60 -4.42
CA CYS A 113 14.22 -4.78 -3.44
C CYS A 113 13.30 -5.99 -3.71
N LEU A 114 13.30 -6.55 -4.94
CA LEU A 114 12.34 -7.57 -5.36
C LEU A 114 12.52 -8.89 -4.61
N SER A 115 13.78 -9.37 -4.49
CA SER A 115 14.09 -10.63 -3.82
C SER A 115 13.81 -10.63 -2.32
N HIS A 116 13.66 -9.45 -1.73
CA HIS A 116 13.42 -9.28 -0.30
C HIS A 116 11.94 -9.08 0.06
N CYS A 117 11.06 -8.95 -0.93
CA CYS A 117 9.65 -8.70 -0.67
C CYS A 117 8.87 -10.00 -0.46
N PRO A 118 8.40 -10.32 0.78
CA PRO A 118 7.63 -11.54 1.02
C PRO A 118 6.25 -11.52 0.37
N GLN A 119 5.75 -10.33 0.01
CA GLN A 119 4.46 -10.15 -0.67
C GLN A 119 4.58 -10.23 -2.21
N GLY A 120 5.77 -10.45 -2.76
CA GLY A 120 5.97 -10.53 -4.21
C GLY A 120 5.63 -9.25 -4.97
N ILE A 121 5.65 -8.08 -4.32
CA ILE A 121 5.30 -6.81 -4.93
C ILE A 121 6.31 -6.45 -6.01
N ALA A 122 5.84 -6.11 -7.22
CA ALA A 122 6.66 -5.52 -8.28
C ALA A 122 7.05 -4.06 -7.93
N ILE A 123 7.87 -3.91 -6.86
CA ILE A 123 8.18 -2.62 -6.20
C ILE A 123 8.60 -1.54 -7.18
N PRO A 124 9.56 -1.73 -8.12
CA PRO A 124 9.94 -0.67 -9.05
C PRO A 124 8.78 -0.19 -9.92
N GLY A 125 7.97 -1.11 -10.44
CA GLY A 125 6.80 -0.78 -11.26
C GLY A 125 5.76 0.04 -10.48
N ARG A 126 5.48 -0.34 -9.23
CA ARG A 126 4.56 0.42 -8.36
C ARG A 126 5.14 1.80 -8.00
N LEU A 127 6.43 1.91 -7.73
CA LEU A 127 7.08 3.20 -7.47
C LEU A 127 7.01 4.12 -8.71
N HIS A 128 7.29 3.60 -9.90
CA HIS A 128 7.21 4.39 -11.14
C HIS A 128 5.78 4.88 -11.40
N ALA A 129 4.77 4.05 -11.17
CA ALA A 129 3.36 4.46 -11.30
C ALA A 129 2.99 5.58 -10.32
N ILE A 130 3.42 5.48 -9.06
CA ILE A 130 3.19 6.52 -8.04
C ILE A 130 3.96 7.80 -8.38
N ALA A 131 5.20 7.68 -8.88
CA ALA A 131 5.98 8.83 -9.33
C ALA A 131 5.29 9.56 -10.48
N ALA A 132 4.83 8.81 -11.50
CA ALA A 132 4.10 9.38 -12.63
C ALA A 132 2.80 10.06 -12.20
N TYR A 133 2.05 9.46 -11.26
CA TYR A 133 0.87 10.07 -10.70
C TYR A 133 1.20 11.38 -9.95
N ALA A 134 2.18 11.37 -9.06
CA ALA A 134 2.59 12.58 -8.34
C ALA A 134 3.06 13.70 -9.30
N GLU A 135 3.76 13.34 -10.37
CA GLU A 135 4.22 14.30 -11.37
C GLU A 135 3.05 14.87 -12.20
N SER A 136 2.09 14.04 -12.59
CA SER A 136 0.88 14.52 -13.27
C SER A 136 0.11 15.54 -12.41
N LEU A 137 0.00 15.29 -11.10
CA LEU A 137 -0.61 16.24 -10.18
C LEU A 137 0.18 17.55 -10.05
N ARG A 138 1.51 17.49 -10.07
CA ARG A 138 2.37 18.69 -10.05
C ARG A 138 2.26 19.50 -11.32
N ALA A 139 2.16 18.84 -12.47
CA ALA A 139 2.06 19.47 -13.78
C ALA A 139 0.68 20.09 -14.05
N SER A 140 -0.38 19.57 -13.41
CA SER A 140 -1.74 20.08 -13.56
C SER A 140 -1.84 21.53 -13.05
N LYS A 141 -2.20 22.45 -13.95
CA LYS A 141 -2.54 23.84 -13.58
C LYS A 141 -3.94 23.84 -12.99
N ILE A 142 -4.11 24.53 -11.87
CA ILE A 142 -5.44 24.84 -11.30
C ILE A 142 -6.06 25.96 -12.13
#